data_ad24250dacc216b087279e0cb8154f4a
#
_entry.id   ad24250dacc216b087279e0cb8154f4a
#
_cell.length_a   1.000
_cell.length_b   1.000
_cell.length_c   1.000
_cell.angle_alpha   90.00
_cell.angle_beta   90.00
_cell.angle_gamma   90.00
#
_symmetry.space_group_name_H-M   'P 1'
#
loop_
_entity.id
_entity.type
_entity.pdbx_description
1 polymer ?
#
loop_
_entity_poly.entity_id
_entity_poly.type
_entity_poly.pdbx_seq_one_letter_code
_entity_poly.pdbx_strand_id
1 'polypeptide(L)'
;MRVFDFDNTIYDGESGMDLFLYFFKKDPKGLLKYTPKFFEGFVKYKRGKITIDEVMEDYGVILKEYCGQVQDVFGEFETFWDQNMEKVKSFYYEMQDENDIIVSACPVCLLKIACDRIGIKHYIGSDVDPINGEIKNVCYKDKKVEAFRREYGDAEIDEFYTDSMSDKPMMDISRNVFMVDGDKITQIKKDGQMIKVKV
;
A
#
# COMPACT_ATOMS: atom_id res chain seq x y z
N MET A 1 15.72 -4.66 -11.36
CA MET A 1 14.83 -5.16 -10.28
C MET A 1 13.39 -5.00 -10.73
N ARG A 2 12.48 -5.87 -10.29
CA ARG A 2 11.05 -5.75 -10.53
C ARG A 2 10.36 -5.29 -9.25
N VAL A 3 9.59 -4.21 -9.32
CA VAL A 3 8.97 -3.54 -8.18
C VAL A 3 7.47 -3.42 -8.40
N PHE A 4 6.69 -3.63 -7.36
CA PHE A 4 5.22 -3.54 -7.38
C PHE A 4 4.71 -2.60 -6.29
N ASP A 5 3.69 -1.83 -6.61
CA ASP A 5 2.77 -1.34 -5.61
C ASP A 5 1.87 -2.50 -5.11
N PHE A 6 1.18 -2.32 -4.01
CA PHE A 6 0.36 -3.39 -3.41
C PHE A 6 -1.14 -3.21 -3.64
N ASP A 7 -1.72 -2.15 -3.09
CA ASP A 7 -3.16 -1.91 -3.13
C ASP A 7 -3.65 -1.63 -4.57
N ASN A 8 -4.73 -2.28 -5.00
CA ASN A 8 -5.26 -2.33 -6.37
C ASN A 8 -4.26 -2.83 -7.43
N THR A 9 -3.01 -3.02 -7.10
CA THR A 9 -1.98 -3.58 -7.99
C THR A 9 -1.89 -5.09 -7.83
N ILE A 10 -1.36 -5.60 -6.71
CA ILE A 10 -1.31 -7.03 -6.36
C ILE A 10 -2.58 -7.46 -5.64
N TYR A 11 -3.06 -6.65 -4.73
CA TYR A 11 -4.26 -6.86 -3.93
C TYR A 11 -5.45 -6.13 -4.59
N ASP A 12 -6.57 -6.84 -4.80
CA ASP A 12 -7.79 -6.27 -5.38
C ASP A 12 -8.59 -5.51 -4.31
N GLY A 13 -8.22 -4.27 -4.08
CA GLY A 13 -8.80 -3.39 -3.08
C GLY A 13 -7.78 -2.48 -2.41
N GLU A 14 -8.25 -1.76 -1.41
CA GLU A 14 -7.45 -0.89 -0.55
C GLU A 14 -7.34 -1.54 0.83
N SER A 15 -6.17 -2.10 1.15
CA SER A 15 -5.97 -2.85 2.40
C SER A 15 -6.27 -2.02 3.65
N GLY A 16 -5.97 -0.72 3.63
CA GLY A 16 -6.32 0.19 4.72
C GLY A 16 -7.83 0.41 4.88
N MET A 17 -8.59 0.50 3.78
CA MET A 17 -10.05 0.60 3.81
C MET A 17 -10.67 -0.71 4.30
N ASP A 18 -10.21 -1.83 3.78
CA ASP A 18 -10.71 -3.15 4.15
C ASP A 18 -10.44 -3.44 5.63
N LEU A 19 -9.27 -3.04 6.15
CA LEU A 19 -8.94 -3.13 7.57
C LEU A 19 -9.85 -2.24 8.43
N PHE A 20 -10.12 -1.00 7.98
CA PHE A 20 -11.07 -0.14 8.67
C PHE A 20 -12.45 -0.78 8.74
N LEU A 21 -12.95 -1.33 7.64
CA LEU A 21 -14.24 -2.00 7.58
C LEU A 21 -14.28 -3.28 8.44
N TYR A 22 -13.17 -4.01 8.50
CA TYR A 22 -13.02 -5.17 9.37
C TYR A 22 -13.19 -4.79 10.84
N PHE A 23 -12.48 -3.76 11.31
CA PHE A 23 -12.62 -3.27 12.68
C PHE A 23 -13.98 -2.62 12.95
N PHE A 24 -14.52 -1.91 11.96
CA PHE A 24 -15.85 -1.31 12.07
C PHE A 24 -16.96 -2.35 12.30
N LYS A 25 -16.86 -3.51 11.65
CA LYS A 25 -17.80 -4.62 11.89
C LYS A 25 -17.70 -5.18 13.31
N LYS A 26 -16.51 -5.16 13.92
CA LYS A 26 -16.26 -5.64 15.28
C LYS A 26 -16.66 -4.63 16.35
N ASP A 27 -16.35 -3.37 16.14
CA ASP A 27 -16.64 -2.28 17.07
C ASP A 27 -17.23 -1.04 16.34
N PRO A 28 -18.49 -1.13 15.87
CA PRO A 28 -19.11 -0.02 15.17
C PRO A 28 -19.31 1.21 16.06
N LYS A 29 -19.52 1.04 17.37
CA LYS A 29 -19.73 2.19 18.29
C LYS A 29 -18.43 2.95 18.55
N GLY A 30 -17.32 2.23 18.75
CA GLY A 30 -16.00 2.85 18.95
C GLY A 30 -15.51 3.61 17.73
N LEU A 31 -15.77 3.08 16.51
CA LEU A 31 -15.28 3.66 15.26
C LEU A 31 -16.22 4.68 14.62
N LEU A 32 -17.50 4.75 15.02
CA LEU A 32 -18.48 5.64 14.39
C LEU A 32 -18.03 7.12 14.38
N LYS A 33 -17.42 7.59 15.47
CA LYS A 33 -16.93 8.98 15.58
C LYS A 33 -15.82 9.34 14.58
N TYR A 34 -15.05 8.34 14.14
CA TYR A 34 -13.93 8.55 13.20
C TYR A 34 -14.33 8.36 11.73
N THR A 35 -15.46 7.71 11.48
CA THR A 35 -15.93 7.34 10.15
C THR A 35 -15.96 8.51 9.16
N PRO A 36 -16.53 9.69 9.48
CA PRO A 36 -16.58 10.81 8.53
C PRO A 36 -15.18 11.28 8.11
N LYS A 37 -14.26 11.40 9.07
CA LYS A 37 -12.89 11.84 8.80
C LYS A 37 -12.09 10.80 8.02
N PHE A 38 -12.27 9.53 8.35
CA PHE A 38 -11.64 8.43 7.64
C PHE A 38 -12.04 8.41 6.15
N PHE A 39 -13.34 8.52 5.85
CA PHE A 39 -13.84 8.57 4.47
C PHE A 39 -13.40 9.84 3.73
N GLU A 40 -13.36 11.00 4.39
CA GLU A 40 -12.79 12.21 3.79
C GLU A 40 -11.34 12.00 3.35
N GLY A 41 -10.51 11.45 4.24
CA GLY A 41 -9.11 11.13 3.94
C GLY A 41 -8.95 10.12 2.84
N PHE A 42 -9.75 9.08 2.85
CA PHE A 42 -9.74 8.07 1.80
C PHE A 42 -10.08 8.68 0.43
N VAL A 43 -11.09 9.54 0.33
CA VAL A 43 -11.42 10.25 -0.91
C VAL A 43 -10.28 11.17 -1.36
N LYS A 44 -9.64 11.88 -0.44
CA LYS A 44 -8.45 12.70 -0.73
C LYS A 44 -7.29 11.84 -1.23
N TYR A 45 -7.05 10.69 -0.58
CA TYR A 45 -6.03 9.71 -0.97
C TYR A 45 -6.24 9.21 -2.40
N LYS A 46 -7.44 8.70 -2.72
CA LYS A 46 -7.79 8.21 -4.07
C LYS A 46 -7.67 9.28 -5.15
N ARG A 47 -7.85 10.54 -4.81
CA ARG A 47 -7.66 11.69 -5.72
C ARG A 47 -6.21 12.20 -5.75
N GLY A 48 -5.28 11.57 -5.03
CA GLY A 48 -3.91 12.02 -4.88
C GLY A 48 -3.75 13.40 -4.22
N LYS A 49 -4.77 13.85 -3.47
CA LYS A 49 -4.83 15.21 -2.86
C LYS A 49 -4.44 15.23 -1.39
N ILE A 50 -4.39 14.07 -0.72
CA ILE A 50 -3.96 13.99 0.68
C ILE A 50 -2.47 14.35 0.78
N THR A 51 -2.11 15.12 1.79
CA THR A 51 -0.72 15.42 2.12
C THR A 51 -0.19 14.49 3.20
N ILE A 52 1.12 14.36 3.30
CA ILE A 52 1.75 13.56 4.37
C ILE A 52 1.49 14.20 5.73
N ASP A 53 1.51 15.53 5.82
CA ASP A 53 1.21 16.26 7.05
C ASP A 53 -0.22 15.97 7.53
N GLU A 54 -1.22 16.00 6.63
CA GLU A 54 -2.59 15.59 6.97
C GLU A 54 -2.66 14.14 7.48
N VAL A 55 -1.89 13.22 6.87
CA VAL A 55 -1.85 11.82 7.34
C VAL A 55 -1.27 11.77 8.76
N MET A 56 -0.16 12.43 9.00
CA MET A 56 0.53 12.41 10.29
C MET A 56 -0.31 13.07 11.40
N GLU A 57 -0.85 14.25 11.15
CA GLU A 57 -1.56 15.06 12.14
C GLU A 57 -2.98 14.55 12.39
N ASP A 58 -3.73 14.31 11.31
CA ASP A 58 -5.15 14.03 11.40
C ASP A 58 -5.45 12.55 11.66
N TYR A 59 -4.83 11.67 10.87
CA TYR A 59 -5.12 10.22 10.97
C TYR A 59 -4.24 9.54 12.02
N GLY A 60 -3.07 10.09 12.33
CA GLY A 60 -2.24 9.63 13.44
C GLY A 60 -2.97 9.71 14.78
N VAL A 61 -3.78 10.77 15.02
CA VAL A 61 -4.61 10.87 16.23
C VAL A 61 -5.65 9.74 16.31
N ILE A 62 -6.33 9.45 15.17
CA ILE A 62 -7.33 8.38 15.11
C ILE A 62 -6.69 7.02 15.41
N LEU A 63 -5.54 6.75 14.80
CA LEU A 63 -4.81 5.50 15.04
C LEU A 63 -4.36 5.38 16.50
N LYS A 64 -3.78 6.43 17.08
CA LYS A 64 -3.35 6.42 18.49
C LYS A 64 -4.50 6.16 19.46
N GLU A 65 -5.66 6.79 19.23
CA GLU A 65 -6.83 6.59 20.08
C GLU A 65 -7.44 5.20 19.96
N TYR A 66 -7.40 4.59 18.77
CA TYR A 66 -8.05 3.31 18.53
C TYR A 66 -7.13 2.10 18.76
N CYS A 67 -5.89 2.14 18.27
CA CYS A 67 -4.95 1.01 18.40
C CYS A 67 -4.68 0.64 19.85
N GLY A 68 -4.56 1.62 20.75
CA GLY A 68 -4.38 1.38 22.18
C GLY A 68 -5.54 0.65 22.87
N GLN A 69 -6.69 0.49 22.20
CA GLN A 69 -7.85 -0.25 22.71
C GLN A 69 -7.93 -1.69 22.20
N VAL A 70 -7.14 -2.03 21.16
CA VAL A 70 -7.12 -3.38 20.59
C VAL A 70 -6.15 -4.25 21.39
N GLN A 71 -6.68 -5.30 22.04
CA GLN A 71 -5.86 -6.14 22.95
C GLN A 71 -4.79 -6.98 22.25
N ASP A 72 -5.13 -7.55 21.08
CA ASP A 72 -4.24 -8.40 20.28
C ASP A 72 -4.25 -7.94 18.82
N VAL A 73 -3.63 -6.81 18.56
CA VAL A 73 -3.62 -6.21 17.23
C VAL A 73 -2.95 -7.11 16.17
N PHE A 74 -1.94 -7.89 16.53
CA PHE A 74 -1.29 -8.80 15.59
C PHE A 74 -2.17 -9.99 15.26
N GLY A 75 -2.85 -10.59 16.22
CA GLY A 75 -3.85 -11.64 15.98
C GLY A 75 -5.03 -11.12 15.14
N GLU A 76 -5.41 -9.85 15.33
CA GLU A 76 -6.40 -9.20 14.48
C GLU A 76 -5.92 -9.04 13.02
N PHE A 77 -4.66 -8.67 12.79
CA PHE A 77 -4.09 -8.58 11.44
C PHE A 77 -4.00 -9.95 10.76
N GLU A 78 -3.63 -10.99 11.50
CA GLU A 78 -3.65 -12.36 10.98
C GLU A 78 -5.08 -12.76 10.56
N THR A 79 -6.06 -12.53 11.44
CA THR A 79 -7.48 -12.82 11.15
C THR A 79 -8.01 -12.00 9.97
N PHE A 80 -7.60 -10.73 9.86
CA PHE A 80 -7.93 -9.89 8.72
C PHE A 80 -7.42 -10.51 7.41
N TRP A 81 -6.16 -10.93 7.38
CA TRP A 81 -5.58 -11.54 6.20
C TRP A 81 -6.14 -12.94 5.90
N ASP A 82 -6.57 -13.72 6.91
CA ASP A 82 -7.30 -14.98 6.68
C ASP A 82 -8.56 -14.77 5.84
N GLN A 83 -9.20 -13.61 5.97
CA GLN A 83 -10.43 -13.25 5.27
C GLN A 83 -10.21 -12.52 3.94
N ASN A 84 -9.00 -12.06 3.65
CA ASN A 84 -8.73 -11.18 2.52
C ASN A 84 -7.64 -11.67 1.56
N MET A 85 -6.93 -12.77 1.85
CA MET A 85 -5.90 -13.29 0.94
C MET A 85 -6.44 -13.71 -0.42
N GLU A 86 -7.71 -14.07 -0.52
CA GLU A 86 -8.38 -14.38 -1.80
C GLU A 86 -8.42 -13.18 -2.77
N LYS A 87 -8.22 -11.95 -2.26
CA LYS A 87 -8.13 -10.73 -3.07
C LYS A 87 -6.74 -10.51 -3.69
N VAL A 88 -5.76 -11.33 -3.38
CA VAL A 88 -4.48 -11.30 -4.10
C VAL A 88 -4.74 -11.79 -5.53
N LYS A 89 -4.42 -10.96 -6.50
CA LYS A 89 -4.77 -11.18 -7.91
C LYS A 89 -4.00 -12.37 -8.48
N SER A 90 -4.68 -13.19 -9.27
CA SER A 90 -4.10 -14.41 -9.87
C SER A 90 -2.89 -14.14 -10.75
N PHE A 91 -2.89 -13.04 -11.51
CA PHE A 91 -1.77 -12.69 -12.38
C PHE A 91 -0.46 -12.56 -11.60
N TYR A 92 -0.52 -12.10 -10.34
CA TYR A 92 0.68 -11.96 -9.53
C TYR A 92 1.26 -13.33 -9.16
N TYR A 93 0.43 -14.29 -8.76
CA TYR A 93 0.87 -15.67 -8.50
C TYR A 93 1.47 -16.35 -9.74
N GLU A 94 0.99 -15.99 -10.95
CA GLU A 94 1.48 -16.55 -12.20
C GLU A 94 2.86 -16.00 -12.59
N MET A 95 3.19 -14.77 -12.18
CA MET A 95 4.41 -14.09 -12.59
C MET A 95 5.40 -13.79 -11.46
N GLN A 96 5.02 -14.03 -10.20
CA GLN A 96 5.87 -13.68 -9.06
C GLN A 96 7.26 -14.32 -9.12
N ASP A 97 8.24 -13.61 -8.58
CA ASP A 97 9.61 -14.06 -8.40
C ASP A 97 10.06 -13.77 -6.97
N GLU A 98 10.96 -14.58 -6.41
CA GLU A 98 11.45 -14.42 -5.04
C GLU A 98 12.20 -13.10 -4.81
N ASN A 99 12.66 -12.45 -5.86
CA ASN A 99 13.38 -11.18 -5.85
C ASN A 99 12.45 -9.97 -6.11
N ASP A 100 11.15 -10.19 -6.23
CA ASP A 100 10.18 -9.08 -6.34
C ASP A 100 10.21 -8.22 -5.09
N ILE A 101 10.05 -6.90 -5.30
CA ILE A 101 10.04 -5.91 -4.24
C ILE A 101 8.67 -5.25 -4.22
N ILE A 102 8.02 -5.22 -3.06
CA ILE A 102 6.77 -4.47 -2.87
C ILE A 102 7.08 -3.13 -2.21
N VAL A 103 6.57 -2.02 -2.77
CA VAL A 103 6.69 -0.67 -2.21
C VAL A 103 5.31 -0.05 -2.10
N SER A 104 4.77 0.02 -0.89
CA SER A 104 3.37 0.37 -0.64
C SER A 104 3.19 1.44 0.44
N ALA A 105 2.07 2.17 0.37
CA ALA A 105 1.63 3.02 1.46
C ALA A 105 1.05 2.24 2.66
N CYS A 106 0.74 0.96 2.48
CA CYS A 106 0.26 0.07 3.54
C CYS A 106 1.24 0.04 4.73
N PRO A 107 0.75 0.03 5.99
CA PRO A 107 1.60 -0.15 7.16
C PRO A 107 2.44 -1.43 7.07
N VAL A 108 3.75 -1.32 7.32
CA VAL A 108 4.68 -2.45 7.17
C VAL A 108 4.30 -3.64 8.05
N CYS A 109 3.75 -3.39 9.24
CA CYS A 109 3.28 -4.46 10.14
C CYS A 109 2.13 -5.28 9.56
N LEU A 110 1.25 -4.66 8.76
CA LEU A 110 0.16 -5.32 8.05
C LEU A 110 0.65 -5.96 6.75
N LEU A 111 1.43 -5.21 5.96
CA LEU A 111 1.98 -5.65 4.67
C LEU A 111 2.85 -6.90 4.82
N LYS A 112 3.65 -6.98 5.89
CA LYS A 112 4.53 -8.12 6.19
C LYS A 112 3.75 -9.43 6.17
N ILE A 113 2.59 -9.49 6.84
CA ILE A 113 1.79 -10.73 6.95
C ILE A 113 1.33 -11.19 5.56
N ALA A 114 0.84 -10.24 4.72
CA ALA A 114 0.47 -10.56 3.36
C ALA A 114 1.66 -11.08 2.55
N CYS A 115 2.80 -10.38 2.62
CA CYS A 115 4.03 -10.75 1.92
C CYS A 115 4.54 -12.13 2.33
N ASP A 116 4.57 -12.43 3.63
CA ASP A 116 4.98 -13.74 4.14
C ASP A 116 4.09 -14.86 3.58
N ARG A 117 2.76 -14.63 3.49
CA ARG A 117 1.78 -15.60 2.98
C ARG A 117 1.89 -15.84 1.47
N ILE A 118 2.28 -14.83 0.70
CA ILE A 118 2.50 -14.98 -0.75
C ILE A 118 3.96 -15.32 -1.10
N GLY A 119 4.85 -15.47 -0.09
CA GLY A 119 6.24 -15.88 -0.29
C GLY A 119 7.19 -14.75 -0.72
N ILE A 120 6.81 -13.48 -0.54
CA ILE A 120 7.65 -12.31 -0.86
C ILE A 120 8.51 -11.92 0.35
N LYS A 121 9.81 -11.75 0.11
CA LYS A 121 10.81 -11.45 1.15
C LYS A 121 11.16 -9.97 1.24
N HIS A 122 10.92 -9.21 0.16
CA HIS A 122 11.36 -7.81 0.01
C HIS A 122 10.15 -6.89 -0.07
N TYR A 123 9.94 -6.08 0.96
CA TYR A 123 8.82 -5.13 1.00
C TYR A 123 9.19 -3.87 1.79
N ILE A 124 8.65 -2.76 1.36
CA ILE A 124 8.77 -1.43 1.98
C ILE A 124 7.35 -0.91 2.17
N GLY A 125 7.03 -0.48 3.38
CA GLY A 125 5.73 0.08 3.74
C GLY A 125 5.85 1.31 4.62
N SER A 126 4.71 1.86 5.03
CA SER A 126 4.65 2.92 6.03
C SER A 126 5.02 2.38 7.41
N ASP A 127 5.84 3.11 8.16
CA ASP A 127 6.24 2.74 9.52
C ASP A 127 5.20 3.26 10.51
N VAL A 128 4.32 2.36 10.92
CA VAL A 128 3.25 2.60 11.90
C VAL A 128 3.41 1.60 13.03
N ASP A 129 3.46 2.09 14.26
CA ASP A 129 3.43 1.24 15.46
C ASP A 129 1.99 0.74 15.66
N PRO A 130 1.70 -0.56 15.51
CA PRO A 130 0.34 -1.07 15.60
C PRO A 130 -0.22 -1.08 17.04
N ILE A 131 0.64 -0.96 18.05
CA ILE A 131 0.23 -1.01 19.46
C ILE A 131 -0.30 0.35 19.92
N ASN A 132 0.42 1.42 19.55
CA ASN A 132 0.09 2.77 19.99
C ASN A 132 -0.40 3.69 18.86
N GLY A 133 -0.42 3.22 17.61
CA GLY A 133 -0.88 3.98 16.44
C GLY A 133 0.05 5.11 16.02
N GLU A 134 1.31 5.14 16.51
CA GLU A 134 2.27 6.17 16.11
C GLU A 134 2.71 5.98 14.66
N ILE A 135 2.51 6.99 13.83
CA ILE A 135 3.03 7.01 12.46
C ILE A 135 4.42 7.65 12.49
N LYS A 136 5.46 6.88 12.21
CA LYS A 136 6.85 7.35 12.16
C LYS A 136 7.25 7.80 10.77
N ASN A 137 6.75 7.11 9.74
CA ASN A 137 7.02 7.44 8.35
C ASN A 137 5.87 6.96 7.44
N VAL A 138 5.61 7.72 6.38
CA VAL A 138 4.58 7.39 5.38
C VAL A 138 5.26 7.09 4.04
N CYS A 139 5.06 5.88 3.51
CA CYS A 139 5.58 5.44 2.22
C CYS A 139 4.59 5.78 1.08
N TYR A 140 4.51 7.08 0.71
CA TYR A 140 3.56 7.58 -0.27
C TYR A 140 4.21 8.61 -1.20
N LYS A 141 3.89 8.60 -2.48
CA LYS A 141 4.45 9.52 -3.51
C LYS A 141 5.99 9.53 -3.49
N ASP A 142 6.60 10.71 -3.31
CA ASP A 142 8.06 10.89 -3.29
C ASP A 142 8.74 10.08 -2.18
N LYS A 143 8.03 9.85 -1.07
CA LYS A 143 8.55 9.04 0.03
C LYS A 143 8.72 7.56 -0.32
N LYS A 144 8.00 7.03 -1.33
CA LYS A 144 8.29 5.70 -1.88
C LYS A 144 9.70 5.66 -2.50
N VAL A 145 10.09 6.69 -3.25
CA VAL A 145 11.44 6.79 -3.84
C VAL A 145 12.51 6.90 -2.75
N GLU A 146 12.30 7.77 -1.75
CA GLU A 146 13.24 7.93 -0.65
C GLU A 146 13.43 6.60 0.12
N ALA A 147 12.33 5.89 0.39
CA ALA A 147 12.36 4.60 1.07
C ALA A 147 13.06 3.52 0.22
N PHE A 148 12.76 3.44 -1.07
CA PHE A 148 13.44 2.53 -1.99
C PHE A 148 14.95 2.82 -2.07
N ARG A 149 15.34 4.09 -2.23
CA ARG A 149 16.75 4.48 -2.31
C ARG A 149 17.51 4.22 -1.01
N ARG A 150 16.86 4.32 0.13
CA ARG A 150 17.48 3.98 1.42
C ARG A 150 17.84 2.49 1.52
N GLU A 151 17.00 1.60 0.97
CA GLU A 151 17.21 0.14 1.05
C GLU A 151 18.13 -0.37 -0.07
N TYR A 152 17.99 0.18 -1.29
CA TYR A 152 18.61 -0.37 -2.50
C TYR A 152 19.59 0.59 -3.18
N GLY A 153 19.82 1.78 -2.62
CA GLY A 153 20.76 2.77 -3.20
C GLY A 153 20.33 3.20 -4.60
N ASP A 154 21.30 3.23 -5.52
CA ASP A 154 21.10 3.60 -6.92
C ASP A 154 20.72 2.41 -7.81
N ALA A 155 20.22 1.32 -7.23
CA ALA A 155 19.78 0.18 -8.01
C ALA A 155 18.71 0.56 -9.05
N GLU A 156 18.82 -0.01 -10.25
CA GLU A 156 17.89 0.26 -11.34
C GLU A 156 16.60 -0.55 -11.17
N ILE A 157 15.45 0.10 -11.39
CA ILE A 157 14.15 -0.54 -11.47
C ILE A 157 13.89 -0.85 -12.94
N ASP A 158 13.96 -2.14 -13.30
CA ASP A 158 13.69 -2.57 -14.68
C ASP A 158 12.19 -2.49 -14.99
N GLU A 159 11.36 -2.92 -14.05
CA GLU A 159 9.90 -2.94 -14.19
C GLU A 159 9.22 -2.43 -12.92
N PHE A 160 8.25 -1.55 -13.09
CA PHE A 160 7.40 -1.06 -12.02
C PHE A 160 5.92 -1.23 -12.39
N TYR A 161 5.16 -1.86 -11.48
CA TYR A 161 3.74 -2.12 -11.63
C TYR A 161 2.95 -1.30 -10.59
N THR A 162 1.92 -0.59 -11.05
CA THR A 162 1.07 0.26 -10.17
C THR A 162 -0.30 0.50 -10.79
N ASP A 163 -1.31 0.73 -9.96
CA ASP A 163 -2.64 1.16 -10.39
C ASP A 163 -2.77 2.70 -10.50
N SER A 164 -1.82 3.44 -9.95
CA SER A 164 -2.04 4.85 -9.62
C SER A 164 -0.98 5.80 -10.19
N MET A 165 -1.46 6.92 -10.75
CA MET A 165 -0.59 8.04 -11.12
C MET A 165 0.02 8.77 -9.90
N SER A 166 -0.41 8.49 -8.67
CA SER A 166 0.25 9.00 -7.46
C SER A 166 1.68 8.46 -7.31
N ASP A 167 1.97 7.33 -7.95
CA ASP A 167 3.29 6.69 -7.98
C ASP A 167 4.20 7.22 -9.09
N LYS A 168 3.82 8.37 -9.71
CA LYS A 168 4.66 9.00 -10.74
C LYS A 168 6.12 9.11 -10.35
N PRO A 169 6.51 9.49 -9.11
CA PRO A 169 7.93 9.50 -8.70
C PRO A 169 8.64 8.17 -8.89
N MET A 170 8.00 7.05 -8.54
CA MET A 170 8.54 5.70 -8.78
C MET A 170 8.59 5.37 -10.28
N MET A 171 7.54 5.75 -11.03
CA MET A 171 7.52 5.58 -12.49
C MET A 171 8.68 6.33 -13.16
N ASP A 172 9.01 7.55 -12.69
CA ASP A 172 10.05 8.36 -13.29
C ASP A 172 11.44 7.73 -13.19
N ILE A 173 11.73 7.03 -12.09
CA ILE A 173 13.00 6.31 -11.88
C ILE A 173 13.02 4.88 -12.42
N SER A 174 11.92 4.37 -12.96
CA SER A 174 11.81 3.02 -13.51
C SER A 174 12.03 3.01 -15.02
N ARG A 175 12.65 1.96 -15.54
CA ARG A 175 12.90 1.78 -16.97
C ARG A 175 11.63 1.46 -17.75
N ASN A 176 10.84 0.52 -17.25
CA ASN A 176 9.55 0.12 -17.79
C ASN A 176 8.47 0.30 -16.73
N VAL A 177 7.28 0.75 -17.13
CA VAL A 177 6.14 0.94 -16.23
C VAL A 177 4.90 0.30 -16.80
N PHE A 178 4.20 -0.43 -15.94
CA PHE A 178 2.98 -1.15 -16.24
C PHE A 178 1.85 -0.66 -15.33
N MET A 179 0.80 -0.12 -15.96
CA MET A 179 -0.44 0.23 -15.27
C MET A 179 -1.31 -1.00 -15.12
N VAL A 180 -1.79 -1.23 -13.91
CA VAL A 180 -2.70 -2.33 -13.57
C VAL A 180 -4.09 -1.76 -13.34
N ASP A 181 -5.08 -2.27 -14.07
CA ASP A 181 -6.49 -1.91 -13.95
C ASP A 181 -7.32 -3.20 -13.91
N GLY A 182 -7.77 -3.59 -12.71
CA GLY A 182 -8.28 -4.94 -12.48
C GLY A 182 -7.22 -6.00 -12.81
N ASP A 183 -7.53 -6.89 -13.76
CA ASP A 183 -6.60 -7.92 -14.25
C ASP A 183 -5.83 -7.47 -15.52
N LYS A 184 -6.14 -6.26 -16.01
CA LYS A 184 -5.50 -5.76 -17.23
C LYS A 184 -4.21 -5.04 -16.90
N ILE A 185 -3.11 -5.50 -17.49
CA ILE A 185 -1.79 -4.89 -17.40
C ILE A 185 -1.48 -4.18 -18.72
N THR A 186 -1.15 -2.90 -18.66
CA THR A 186 -0.85 -2.08 -19.83
C THR A 186 0.50 -1.38 -19.64
N GLN A 187 1.46 -1.68 -20.51
CA GLN A 187 2.74 -0.98 -20.50
C GLN A 187 2.56 0.47 -20.96
N ILE A 188 2.96 1.43 -20.13
CA ILE A 188 2.87 2.87 -20.41
C ILE A 188 4.24 3.56 -20.56
N LYS A 189 5.33 2.90 -20.10
CA LYS A 189 6.70 3.36 -20.27
C LYS A 189 7.57 2.17 -20.69
N LYS A 190 8.41 2.36 -21.69
CA LYS A 190 9.33 1.35 -22.20
C LYS A 190 10.70 1.95 -22.44
N ASP A 191 11.76 1.31 -21.96
CA ASP A 191 13.14 1.73 -22.11
C ASP A 191 13.35 3.23 -21.76
N GLY A 192 12.71 3.67 -20.67
CA GLY A 192 12.78 5.06 -20.21
C GLY A 192 11.86 6.05 -20.93
N GLN A 193 11.13 5.66 -21.97
CA GLN A 193 10.27 6.55 -22.76
C GLN A 193 8.79 6.22 -22.59
N MET A 194 7.97 7.25 -22.37
CA MET A 194 6.51 7.10 -22.30
C MET A 194 5.94 6.63 -23.63
N ILE A 195 5.07 5.62 -23.57
CA ILE A 195 4.38 5.07 -24.73
C ILE A 195 3.06 5.82 -24.92
N LYS A 196 2.73 6.19 -26.17
CA LYS A 196 1.37 6.67 -26.50
C LYS A 196 0.42 5.47 -26.43
N VAL A 197 -0.28 5.31 -25.33
CA VAL A 197 -1.38 4.33 -25.25
C VAL A 197 -2.55 4.92 -26.02
N LYS A 198 -3.02 4.23 -27.06
CA LYS A 198 -4.31 4.55 -27.67
C LYS A 198 -5.40 4.15 -26.69
N VAL A 199 -6.07 5.13 -26.12
CA VAL A 199 -7.27 4.97 -25.28
C VAL A 199 -8.43 4.51 -26.16
#